data_37bb127a11d715421397e9cb9d21a8b4
#
_entry.id   37bb127a11d715421397e9cb9d21a8b4
#
_cell.length_a   1.000
_cell.length_b   1.000
_cell.length_c   1.000
_cell.angle_alpha   90.00
_cell.angle_beta   90.00
_cell.angle_gamma   90.00
#
_symmetry.space_group_name_H-M   'P 1'
#
loop_
_entity.id
_entity.type
_entity.pdbx_description
1 polymer ?
#
loop_
_entity_poly.entity_id
_entity_poly.type
_entity_poly.pdbx_seq_one_letter_code
_entity_poly.pdbx_strand_id
1 'polypeptide(L)'
;MYRKEFNIKKYRPLIEQIFDALELVFTHGKMADQALETVMKKNKKWTVYDRSFVAETFYEIIRNWRFLWTIIGKEPEMKRHFLWEILGTSLVLKEEKLPGVYLFKNVIPHKIEEKAEKYKKVRALRESVPDWLDKLGEKEIGKGWTSILAALNNPPKLILRTNTLKTNTEILQSKLKEEGVETVAIDFVSDALELPFNRNVFRTIPFHDGWFEVQDAASQVVAHYMDVQPGMRVVDACAGAGGKSLHIAALMKNKGKLLAMDNKEWKLKELNRRAARAGAGVIETRLIDSSKVFKRLEGSADRLLLDVPCSGTGVLRRNPDIKWKLQQEELDRLKIIQAEILDEYCIMTKVGGKMIYVTCSILPSEGEEQVAAFIKKHSEFKLLDQLRLSPDKEGYDGFYLAMIERIS
;
A
#
# COMPACT_ATOMS: atom_id res chain seq x y z
N MET A 1 -23.85 9.40 25.82
CA MET A 1 -22.62 10.08 25.37
C MET A 1 -23.03 11.31 24.53
N TYR A 2 -22.64 12.54 24.88
CA TYR A 2 -22.99 13.72 24.08
C TYR A 2 -22.20 13.67 22.77
N ARG A 3 -22.90 13.53 21.64
CA ARG A 3 -22.30 13.66 20.29
C ARG A 3 -21.71 15.07 20.16
N LYS A 4 -20.44 15.21 19.86
CA LYS A 4 -19.78 16.51 19.68
C LYS A 4 -20.29 17.15 18.40
N GLU A 5 -20.71 18.41 18.47
CA GLU A 5 -21.19 19.15 17.30
C GLU A 5 -20.04 19.48 16.35
N PHE A 6 -20.23 19.19 15.05
CA PHE A 6 -19.25 19.45 14.02
C PHE A 6 -19.10 20.96 13.77
N ASN A 7 -17.90 21.51 13.97
CA ASN A 7 -17.65 22.95 13.83
C ASN A 7 -17.44 23.34 12.34
N ILE A 8 -18.53 23.57 11.63
CA ILE A 8 -18.52 23.90 10.20
C ILE A 8 -17.73 25.18 9.89
N LYS A 9 -17.81 26.22 10.74
CA LYS A 9 -17.11 27.50 10.49
C LYS A 9 -15.60 27.30 10.45
N LYS A 10 -15.06 26.47 11.34
CA LYS A 10 -13.65 26.14 11.40
C LYS A 10 -13.20 25.28 10.20
N TYR A 11 -13.98 24.26 9.86
CA TYR A 11 -13.56 23.25 8.91
C TYR A 11 -13.94 23.54 7.46
N ARG A 12 -14.86 24.48 7.17
CA ARG A 12 -15.32 24.77 5.81
C ARG A 12 -14.19 25.01 4.79
N PRO A 13 -13.15 25.82 5.07
CA PRO A 13 -12.05 26.03 4.13
C PRO A 13 -11.27 24.76 3.84
N LEU A 14 -11.13 23.88 4.84
CA LEU A 14 -10.45 22.59 4.70
C LEU A 14 -11.29 21.62 3.87
N ILE A 15 -12.62 21.62 4.06
CA ILE A 15 -13.58 20.78 3.34
C ILE A 15 -13.60 21.11 1.85
N GLU A 16 -13.59 22.40 1.48
CA GLU A 16 -13.52 22.78 0.06
C GLU A 16 -12.24 22.20 -0.60
N GLN A 17 -11.14 22.16 0.12
CA GLN A 17 -9.91 21.55 -0.40
C GLN A 17 -9.98 20.00 -0.46
N ILE A 18 -10.75 19.37 0.43
CA ILE A 18 -11.06 17.92 0.30
C ILE A 18 -11.84 17.68 -1.00
N PHE A 19 -12.83 18.52 -1.30
CA PHE A 19 -13.62 18.43 -2.52
C PHE A 19 -12.76 18.64 -3.78
N ASP A 20 -11.82 19.59 -3.75
CA ASP A 20 -10.85 19.77 -4.83
C ASP A 20 -9.97 18.52 -5.02
N ALA A 21 -9.55 17.88 -3.93
CA ALA A 21 -8.79 16.64 -3.99
C ALA A 21 -9.62 15.46 -4.56
N LEU A 22 -10.91 15.35 -4.18
CA LEU A 22 -11.83 14.35 -4.73
C LEU A 22 -12.03 14.54 -6.23
N GLU A 23 -12.17 15.79 -6.69
CA GLU A 23 -12.27 16.12 -8.11
C GLU A 23 -11.02 15.71 -8.87
N LEU A 24 -9.81 15.91 -8.32
CA LEU A 24 -8.56 15.44 -8.91
C LEU A 24 -8.55 13.90 -9.08
N VAL A 25 -9.12 13.16 -8.13
CA VAL A 25 -9.18 11.69 -8.21
C VAL A 25 -10.20 11.22 -9.23
N PHE A 26 -11.46 11.68 -9.12
CA PHE A 26 -12.58 11.10 -9.85
C PHE A 26 -12.82 11.74 -11.23
N THR A 27 -12.38 12.98 -11.44
CA THR A 27 -12.52 13.67 -12.74
C THR A 27 -11.21 13.68 -13.54
N HIS A 28 -10.07 13.88 -12.85
CA HIS A 28 -8.76 14.02 -13.50
C HIS A 28 -7.89 12.76 -13.40
N GLY A 29 -8.38 11.68 -12.83
CA GLY A 29 -7.70 10.38 -12.77
C GLY A 29 -6.44 10.31 -11.91
N LYS A 30 -6.12 11.36 -11.11
CA LYS A 30 -4.95 11.34 -10.23
C LYS A 30 -5.08 10.28 -9.15
N MET A 31 -3.98 9.64 -8.78
CA MET A 31 -3.94 8.77 -7.61
C MET A 31 -4.26 9.57 -6.34
N ALA A 32 -4.91 8.94 -5.36
CA ALA A 32 -5.40 9.63 -4.18
C ALA A 32 -4.27 10.31 -3.37
N ASP A 33 -3.13 9.65 -3.23
CA ASP A 33 -1.95 10.20 -2.58
C ASP A 33 -1.43 11.46 -3.29
N GLN A 34 -1.34 11.44 -4.62
CA GLN A 34 -0.91 12.58 -5.44
C GLN A 34 -1.91 13.75 -5.40
N ALA A 35 -3.21 13.43 -5.39
CA ALA A 35 -4.26 14.44 -5.25
C ALA A 35 -4.17 15.15 -3.91
N LEU A 36 -4.06 14.37 -2.83
CA LEU A 36 -3.89 14.88 -1.47
C LEU A 36 -2.60 15.69 -1.33
N GLU A 37 -1.48 15.21 -1.84
CA GLU A 37 -0.20 15.93 -1.84
C GLU A 37 -0.31 17.28 -2.57
N THR A 38 -1.01 17.32 -3.70
CA THR A 38 -1.24 18.55 -4.48
C THR A 38 -1.92 19.61 -3.62
N VAL A 39 -2.97 19.22 -2.88
CA VAL A 39 -3.72 20.12 -1.99
C VAL A 39 -2.88 20.51 -0.77
N MET A 40 -2.16 19.57 -0.17
CA MET A 40 -1.29 19.82 0.98
C MET A 40 -0.16 20.81 0.67
N LYS A 41 0.45 20.72 -0.53
CA LYS A 41 1.53 21.62 -0.97
C LYS A 41 1.05 23.06 -1.18
N LYS A 42 -0.18 23.24 -1.64
CA LYS A 42 -0.79 24.58 -1.80
C LYS A 42 -1.02 25.29 -0.47
N ASN A 43 -1.28 24.53 0.60
CA ASN A 43 -1.71 25.03 1.89
C ASN A 43 -0.62 24.91 2.98
N LYS A 44 0.50 25.59 2.78
CA LYS A 44 1.70 25.51 3.66
C LYS A 44 1.42 25.94 5.12
N LYS A 45 0.41 26.78 5.35
CA LYS A 45 0.06 27.32 6.68
C LYS A 45 -0.78 26.34 7.53
N TRP A 46 -1.24 25.22 6.97
CA TRP A 46 -2.02 24.24 7.71
C TRP A 46 -1.22 23.63 8.86
N THR A 47 -1.87 23.55 10.00
CA THR A 47 -1.35 22.85 11.17
C THR A 47 -1.33 21.34 10.93
N VAL A 48 -0.67 20.60 11.81
CA VAL A 48 -0.71 19.12 11.79
C VAL A 48 -2.16 18.61 11.90
N TYR A 49 -2.96 19.23 12.75
CA TYR A 49 -4.37 18.87 12.93
C TYR A 49 -5.21 19.12 11.67
N ASP A 50 -5.00 20.25 10.97
CA ASP A 50 -5.70 20.54 9.72
C ASP A 50 -5.36 19.50 8.65
N ARG A 51 -4.09 19.14 8.54
CA ARG A 51 -3.61 18.11 7.60
C ARG A 51 -4.17 16.73 7.91
N SER A 52 -4.21 16.34 9.18
CA SER A 52 -4.82 15.08 9.63
C SER A 52 -6.30 15.02 9.29
N PHE A 53 -7.05 16.08 9.64
CA PHE A 53 -8.46 16.19 9.31
C PHE A 53 -8.75 16.06 7.81
N VAL A 54 -7.98 16.78 6.98
CA VAL A 54 -8.13 16.71 5.51
C VAL A 54 -7.83 15.31 5.00
N ALA A 55 -6.73 14.71 5.42
CA ALA A 55 -6.33 13.38 4.97
C ALA A 55 -7.33 12.30 5.41
N GLU A 56 -7.71 12.28 6.68
CA GLU A 56 -8.63 11.29 7.24
C GLU A 56 -10.01 11.38 6.57
N THR A 57 -10.55 12.60 6.43
CA THR A 57 -11.85 12.80 5.80
C THR A 57 -11.84 12.46 4.31
N PHE A 58 -10.78 12.84 3.60
CA PHE A 58 -10.60 12.53 2.20
C PHE A 58 -10.54 11.02 1.93
N TYR A 59 -9.67 10.29 2.65
CA TYR A 59 -9.56 8.84 2.50
C TYR A 59 -10.82 8.10 2.96
N GLU A 60 -11.50 8.60 3.98
CA GLU A 60 -12.77 8.03 4.45
C GLU A 60 -13.85 8.10 3.37
N ILE A 61 -14.00 9.25 2.69
CA ILE A 61 -14.96 9.42 1.61
C ILE A 61 -14.61 8.50 0.43
N ILE A 62 -13.34 8.42 0.01
CA ILE A 62 -12.92 7.53 -1.09
C ILE A 62 -13.18 6.07 -0.72
N ARG A 63 -12.83 5.66 0.51
CA ARG A 63 -13.01 4.30 1.01
C ARG A 63 -14.46 3.85 0.95
N ASN A 64 -15.39 4.73 1.31
CA ASN A 64 -16.81 4.45 1.37
C ASN A 64 -17.60 5.05 0.21
N TRP A 65 -16.95 5.40 -0.90
CA TRP A 65 -17.51 6.14 -2.03
C TRP A 65 -18.85 5.58 -2.51
N ARG A 66 -18.91 4.31 -2.90
CA ARG A 66 -20.13 3.66 -3.38
C ARG A 66 -21.21 3.62 -2.32
N PHE A 67 -20.86 3.28 -1.09
CA PHE A 67 -21.82 3.20 0.03
C PHE A 67 -22.49 4.54 0.30
N LEU A 68 -21.70 5.61 0.34
CA LEU A 68 -22.21 6.98 0.56
C LEU A 68 -23.16 7.41 -0.55
N TRP A 69 -22.79 7.21 -1.82
CA TRP A 69 -23.66 7.56 -2.94
C TRP A 69 -24.93 6.71 -2.98
N THR A 70 -24.87 5.45 -2.64
CA THR A 70 -26.07 4.58 -2.53
C THR A 70 -27.02 5.08 -1.45
N ILE A 71 -26.50 5.52 -0.29
CA ILE A 71 -27.33 6.06 0.80
C ILE A 71 -28.06 7.35 0.36
N ILE A 72 -27.36 8.28 -0.29
CA ILE A 72 -28.02 9.49 -0.76
C ILE A 72 -28.95 9.24 -1.95
N GLY A 73 -28.82 8.08 -2.63
CA GLY A 73 -29.69 7.66 -3.73
C GLY A 73 -29.47 8.45 -5.01
N LYS A 74 -28.21 8.76 -5.33
CA LYS A 74 -27.79 9.54 -6.50
C LYS A 74 -26.62 8.88 -7.19
N GLU A 75 -26.47 9.13 -8.49
CA GLU A 75 -25.24 8.78 -9.23
C GLU A 75 -24.10 9.73 -8.85
N PRO A 76 -22.85 9.22 -8.82
CA PRO A 76 -21.67 10.02 -8.47
C PRO A 76 -21.47 11.22 -9.39
N GLU A 77 -21.50 12.43 -8.84
CA GLU A 77 -21.28 13.67 -9.56
C GLU A 77 -20.50 14.69 -8.70
N MET A 78 -19.45 15.31 -9.27
CA MET A 78 -18.57 16.25 -8.55
C MET A 78 -19.20 17.64 -8.30
N LYS A 79 -20.52 17.73 -8.20
CA LYS A 79 -21.21 18.98 -7.82
C LYS A 79 -21.06 19.26 -6.32
N ARG A 80 -20.64 20.47 -5.96
CA ARG A 80 -20.36 20.86 -4.56
C ARG A 80 -21.51 20.54 -3.60
N HIS A 81 -22.77 20.76 -3.98
CA HIS A 81 -23.90 20.47 -3.10
C HIS A 81 -24.06 18.97 -2.81
N PHE A 82 -23.73 18.08 -3.77
CA PHE A 82 -23.72 16.64 -3.54
C PHE A 82 -22.55 16.23 -2.66
N LEU A 83 -21.37 16.84 -2.84
CA LEU A 83 -20.22 16.56 -1.98
C LEU A 83 -20.47 16.97 -0.53
N TRP A 84 -21.25 18.06 -0.29
CA TRP A 84 -21.72 18.40 1.05
C TRP A 84 -22.69 17.35 1.61
N GLU A 85 -23.60 16.78 0.80
CA GLU A 85 -24.47 15.69 1.21
C GLU A 85 -23.67 14.41 1.54
N ILE A 86 -22.65 14.06 0.75
CA ILE A 86 -21.72 12.95 0.98
C ILE A 86 -20.97 13.14 2.31
N LEU A 87 -20.39 14.31 2.53
CA LEU A 87 -19.71 14.62 3.79
C LEU A 87 -20.66 14.52 4.99
N GLY A 88 -21.85 15.13 4.89
CA GLY A 88 -22.85 15.07 5.94
C GLY A 88 -23.30 13.64 6.24
N THR A 89 -23.48 12.82 5.20
CA THR A 89 -23.79 11.39 5.35
C THR A 89 -22.66 10.65 6.06
N SER A 90 -21.41 10.91 5.69
CA SER A 90 -20.24 10.32 6.36
C SER A 90 -20.16 10.71 7.84
N LEU A 91 -20.43 11.98 8.17
CA LEU A 91 -20.45 12.46 9.55
C LEU A 91 -21.57 11.79 10.38
N VAL A 92 -22.77 11.64 9.82
CA VAL A 92 -23.88 10.92 10.49
C VAL A 92 -23.50 9.47 10.79
N LEU A 93 -22.88 8.78 9.82
CA LEU A 93 -22.44 7.40 9.99
C LEU A 93 -21.33 7.24 11.04
N LYS A 94 -20.58 8.32 11.32
CA LYS A 94 -19.60 8.41 12.42
C LYS A 94 -20.21 8.90 13.73
N GLU A 95 -21.54 8.98 13.81
CA GLU A 95 -22.28 9.45 14.97
C GLU A 95 -21.97 10.89 15.37
N GLU A 96 -21.52 11.74 14.43
CA GLU A 96 -21.31 13.16 14.66
C GLU A 96 -22.64 13.94 14.56
N LYS A 97 -22.81 14.94 15.42
CA LYS A 97 -23.98 15.83 15.34
C LYS A 97 -23.76 16.89 14.28
N LEU A 98 -24.63 16.92 13.27
CA LEU A 98 -24.56 17.93 12.23
C LEU A 98 -25.04 19.29 12.74
N PRO A 99 -24.35 20.38 12.35
CA PRO A 99 -24.85 21.73 12.62
C PRO A 99 -26.07 22.03 11.75
N GLY A 100 -27.01 22.82 12.29
CA GLY A 100 -28.24 23.26 11.60
C GLY A 100 -27.96 24.31 10.52
N VAL A 101 -27.15 24.00 9.50
CA VAL A 101 -26.80 24.90 8.41
C VAL A 101 -27.37 24.43 7.07
N TYR A 102 -27.64 25.37 6.17
CA TYR A 102 -28.20 25.11 4.84
C TYR A 102 -27.41 24.09 4.01
N LEU A 103 -26.09 23.97 4.22
CA LEU A 103 -25.23 23.03 3.52
C LEU A 103 -25.64 21.56 3.74
N PHE A 104 -26.24 21.24 4.88
CA PHE A 104 -26.71 19.90 5.23
C PHE A 104 -28.23 19.74 5.19
N LYS A 105 -28.97 20.64 4.53
CA LYS A 105 -30.46 20.64 4.51
C LYS A 105 -31.06 19.32 4.01
N ASN A 106 -30.38 18.61 3.13
CA ASN A 106 -30.82 17.33 2.57
C ASN A 106 -30.32 16.12 3.38
N VAL A 107 -29.50 16.34 4.39
CA VAL A 107 -28.91 15.27 5.21
C VAL A 107 -29.81 15.06 6.43
N ILE A 108 -30.65 14.02 6.35
CA ILE A 108 -31.63 13.70 7.39
C ILE A 108 -31.11 12.45 8.16
N PRO A 109 -30.58 12.60 9.41
CA PRO A 109 -29.86 11.54 10.11
C PRO A 109 -30.61 10.20 10.18
N HIS A 110 -31.87 10.20 10.67
CA HIS A 110 -32.62 8.96 10.82
C HIS A 110 -32.83 8.20 9.48
N LYS A 111 -33.03 8.94 8.35
CA LYS A 111 -33.15 8.32 7.02
C LYS A 111 -31.84 7.74 6.52
N ILE A 112 -30.71 8.36 6.87
CA ILE A 112 -29.37 7.86 6.55
C ILE A 112 -29.10 6.58 7.33
N GLU A 113 -29.38 6.57 8.63
CA GLU A 113 -29.21 5.41 9.51
C GLU A 113 -30.08 4.24 9.02
N GLU A 114 -31.35 4.46 8.69
CA GLU A 114 -32.25 3.43 8.15
C GLU A 114 -31.74 2.84 6.83
N LYS A 115 -31.32 3.70 5.88
CA LYS A 115 -30.77 3.25 4.60
C LYS A 115 -29.43 2.51 4.79
N ALA A 116 -28.57 2.99 5.69
CA ALA A 116 -27.31 2.34 5.99
C ALA A 116 -27.55 0.91 6.50
N GLU A 117 -28.46 0.72 7.47
CA GLU A 117 -28.81 -0.63 7.97
C GLU A 117 -29.36 -1.54 6.88
N LYS A 118 -30.16 -1.01 5.95
CA LYS A 118 -30.65 -1.75 4.79
C LYS A 118 -29.51 -2.19 3.87
N TYR A 119 -28.62 -1.26 3.50
CA TYR A 119 -27.58 -1.52 2.50
C TYR A 119 -26.36 -2.28 3.06
N LYS A 120 -26.10 -2.23 4.37
CA LYS A 120 -25.07 -3.06 5.04
C LYS A 120 -25.31 -4.56 4.87
N LYS A 121 -26.51 -4.99 4.55
CA LYS A 121 -26.83 -6.42 4.28
C LYS A 121 -26.21 -6.92 2.97
N VAL A 122 -25.86 -6.02 2.04
CA VAL A 122 -25.22 -6.35 0.76
C VAL A 122 -23.72 -6.09 0.89
N ARG A 123 -22.89 -7.13 0.81
CA ARG A 123 -21.44 -7.05 1.02
C ARG A 123 -20.78 -5.98 0.14
N ALA A 124 -21.02 -6.00 -1.17
CA ALA A 124 -20.42 -5.05 -2.11
C ALA A 124 -20.74 -3.58 -1.79
N LEU A 125 -21.94 -3.30 -1.25
CA LEU A 125 -22.33 -1.96 -0.79
C LEU A 125 -21.68 -1.64 0.54
N ARG A 126 -21.76 -2.53 1.52
CA ARG A 126 -21.21 -2.35 2.86
C ARG A 126 -19.71 -2.05 2.81
N GLU A 127 -18.95 -2.84 2.05
CA GLU A 127 -17.51 -2.69 1.89
C GLU A 127 -17.14 -1.70 0.77
N SER A 128 -18.15 -1.13 0.12
CA SER A 128 -17.97 -0.09 -0.90
C SER A 128 -16.98 -0.49 -1.98
N VAL A 129 -17.29 -1.56 -2.72
CA VAL A 129 -16.49 -2.08 -3.84
C VAL A 129 -17.34 -2.27 -5.09
N PRO A 130 -16.78 -2.22 -6.31
CA PRO A 130 -17.49 -2.53 -7.54
C PRO A 130 -17.99 -3.98 -7.55
N ASP A 131 -19.14 -4.23 -8.19
CA ASP A 131 -19.74 -5.58 -8.25
C ASP A 131 -18.84 -6.61 -8.94
N TRP A 132 -18.09 -6.19 -9.96
CA TRP A 132 -17.16 -7.10 -10.66
C TRP A 132 -16.03 -7.56 -9.73
N LEU A 133 -15.48 -6.65 -8.89
CA LEU A 133 -14.40 -6.98 -7.95
C LEU A 133 -14.93 -7.86 -6.82
N ASP A 134 -16.15 -7.61 -6.32
CA ASP A 134 -16.78 -8.45 -5.32
C ASP A 134 -17.02 -9.88 -5.82
N LYS A 135 -17.54 -10.02 -7.05
CA LYS A 135 -17.74 -11.31 -7.70
C LYS A 135 -16.42 -12.05 -7.95
N LEU A 136 -15.39 -11.32 -8.40
CA LEU A 136 -14.07 -11.90 -8.63
C LEU A 136 -13.45 -12.41 -7.32
N GLY A 137 -13.47 -11.60 -6.25
CA GLY A 137 -12.97 -12.00 -4.95
C GLY A 137 -13.71 -13.21 -4.37
N GLU A 138 -15.03 -13.28 -4.54
CA GLU A 138 -15.82 -14.46 -4.14
C GLU A 138 -15.45 -15.71 -4.94
N LYS A 139 -15.23 -15.56 -6.26
CA LYS A 139 -14.82 -16.66 -7.14
C LYS A 139 -13.43 -17.20 -6.80
N GLU A 140 -12.43 -16.31 -6.57
CA GLU A 140 -11.05 -16.71 -6.40
C GLU A 140 -10.66 -17.05 -4.96
N ILE A 141 -11.29 -16.40 -3.96
CA ILE A 141 -10.96 -16.54 -2.54
C ILE A 141 -12.03 -17.36 -1.77
N GLY A 142 -13.27 -17.29 -2.23
CA GLY A 142 -14.39 -18.01 -1.61
C GLY A 142 -14.77 -17.47 -0.23
N LYS A 143 -14.93 -18.38 0.75
CA LYS A 143 -15.45 -18.06 2.10
C LYS A 143 -14.63 -16.98 2.84
N GLY A 144 -13.34 -16.86 2.58
CA GLY A 144 -12.46 -15.85 3.19
C GLY A 144 -12.65 -14.42 2.66
N TRP A 145 -13.33 -14.26 1.51
CA TRP A 145 -13.45 -12.96 0.85
C TRP A 145 -14.07 -11.87 1.74
N THR A 146 -15.13 -12.23 2.47
CA THR A 146 -15.85 -11.27 3.31
C THR A 146 -14.97 -10.70 4.44
N SER A 147 -14.21 -11.55 5.13
CA SER A 147 -13.30 -11.11 6.22
C SER A 147 -12.12 -10.31 5.69
N ILE A 148 -11.53 -10.74 4.59
CA ILE A 148 -10.42 -10.03 3.93
C ILE A 148 -10.87 -8.64 3.48
N LEU A 149 -12.02 -8.55 2.82
CA LEU A 149 -12.54 -7.28 2.32
C LEU A 149 -12.87 -6.29 3.44
N ALA A 150 -13.47 -6.77 4.53
CA ALA A 150 -13.72 -5.98 5.72
C ALA A 150 -12.42 -5.48 6.37
N ALA A 151 -11.39 -6.32 6.45
CA ALA A 151 -10.08 -5.93 6.95
C ALA A 151 -9.41 -4.87 6.07
N LEU A 152 -9.48 -5.01 4.75
CA LEU A 152 -8.94 -4.05 3.77
C LEU A 152 -9.70 -2.72 3.76
N ASN A 153 -10.92 -2.70 4.27
CA ASN A 153 -11.73 -1.49 4.37
C ASN A 153 -11.46 -0.68 5.65
N ASN A 154 -10.61 -1.13 6.53
CA ASN A 154 -10.15 -0.36 7.68
C ASN A 154 -9.00 0.60 7.30
N PRO A 155 -8.81 1.71 8.04
CA PRO A 155 -7.63 2.56 7.89
C PRO A 155 -6.33 1.78 8.08
N PRO A 156 -5.24 2.13 7.35
CA PRO A 156 -3.96 1.46 7.50
C PRO A 156 -3.30 1.85 8.83
N LYS A 157 -2.59 0.90 9.40
CA LYS A 157 -1.66 1.16 10.51
C LYS A 157 -0.40 1.86 9.97
N LEU A 158 0.20 2.70 10.79
CA LEU A 158 1.50 3.31 10.49
C LEU A 158 2.60 2.46 11.10
N ILE A 159 3.41 1.87 10.23
CA ILE A 159 4.49 0.95 10.61
C ILE A 159 5.84 1.53 10.18
N LEU A 160 6.80 1.48 11.08
CA LEU A 160 8.19 1.83 10.82
C LEU A 160 8.99 0.55 10.64
N ARG A 161 9.94 0.59 9.72
CA ARG A 161 10.98 -0.42 9.59
C ARG A 161 12.30 0.15 10.11
N THR A 162 12.84 -0.47 11.12
CA THR A 162 14.16 -0.13 11.68
C THR A 162 15.26 -0.34 10.64
N ASN A 163 16.15 0.62 10.49
CA ASN A 163 17.34 0.49 9.67
C ASN A 163 18.47 -0.13 10.50
N THR A 164 18.63 -1.44 10.39
CA THR A 164 19.63 -2.20 11.17
C THR A 164 21.08 -1.94 10.76
N LEU A 165 21.33 -1.11 9.73
CA LEU A 165 22.68 -0.57 9.46
C LEU A 165 23.09 0.53 10.44
N LYS A 166 22.13 1.18 11.09
CA LYS A 166 22.38 2.37 11.93
C LYS A 166 21.99 2.19 13.39
N THR A 167 21.00 1.33 13.67
CA THR A 167 20.43 1.16 15.00
C THR A 167 19.77 -0.22 15.11
N ASN A 168 19.19 -0.52 16.26
CA ASN A 168 18.30 -1.64 16.47
C ASN A 168 16.91 -1.15 16.91
N THR A 169 15.96 -2.08 16.99
CA THR A 169 14.55 -1.76 17.27
C THR A 169 14.37 -1.14 18.66
N GLU A 170 15.08 -1.61 19.68
CA GLU A 170 15.00 -1.14 21.06
C GLU A 170 15.54 0.28 21.19
N ILE A 171 16.70 0.57 20.57
CA ILE A 171 17.30 1.90 20.60
C ILE A 171 16.42 2.89 19.82
N LEU A 172 15.89 2.50 18.63
CA LEU A 172 14.97 3.32 17.87
C LEU A 172 13.71 3.65 18.68
N GLN A 173 13.12 2.66 19.33
CA GLN A 173 11.93 2.81 20.18
C GLN A 173 12.19 3.80 21.31
N SER A 174 13.32 3.67 22.02
CA SER A 174 13.71 4.59 23.07
C SER A 174 13.86 6.03 22.55
N LYS A 175 14.55 6.22 21.42
CA LYS A 175 14.74 7.55 20.81
C LYS A 175 13.45 8.19 20.35
N LEU A 176 12.54 7.44 19.75
CA LEU A 176 11.23 7.93 19.36
C LEU A 176 10.39 8.32 20.56
N LYS A 177 10.46 7.56 21.67
CA LYS A 177 9.78 7.88 22.93
C LYS A 177 10.28 9.17 23.55
N GLU A 178 11.59 9.46 23.52
CA GLU A 178 12.17 10.74 23.96
C GLU A 178 11.56 11.95 23.19
N GLU A 179 11.17 11.75 21.91
CA GLU A 179 10.50 12.74 21.08
C GLU A 179 8.95 12.67 21.16
N GLY A 180 8.41 11.92 22.12
CA GLY A 180 6.97 11.78 22.36
C GLY A 180 6.26 10.91 21.34
N VAL A 181 6.98 10.04 20.63
CA VAL A 181 6.43 9.05 19.68
C VAL A 181 6.49 7.67 20.31
N GLU A 182 5.34 7.16 20.77
CA GLU A 182 5.22 5.81 21.27
C GLU A 182 5.11 4.81 20.12
N THR A 183 5.75 3.66 20.28
CA THR A 183 5.74 2.57 19.30
C THR A 183 5.66 1.22 20.01
N VAL A 184 5.14 0.21 19.30
CA VAL A 184 5.01 -1.17 19.78
C VAL A 184 5.70 -2.09 18.78
N ALA A 185 6.51 -3.02 19.28
CA ALA A 185 7.16 -4.03 18.42
C ALA A 185 6.12 -4.99 17.85
N ILE A 186 6.41 -5.51 16.65
CA ILE A 186 5.57 -6.49 15.97
C ILE A 186 6.26 -7.86 16.03
N ASP A 187 5.65 -8.83 16.69
CA ASP A 187 6.29 -10.10 17.04
C ASP A 187 6.78 -10.92 15.84
N PHE A 188 6.09 -10.88 14.71
CA PHE A 188 6.46 -11.68 13.53
C PHE A 188 7.41 -10.98 12.56
N VAL A 189 7.80 -9.72 12.81
CA VAL A 189 8.79 -8.96 12.02
C VAL A 189 9.70 -8.18 12.97
N SER A 190 10.92 -8.67 13.16
CA SER A 190 11.86 -8.15 14.16
C SER A 190 12.23 -6.68 14.00
N ASP A 191 12.17 -6.15 12.76
CA ASP A 191 12.57 -4.78 12.45
C ASP A 191 11.38 -3.80 12.49
N ALA A 192 10.16 -4.30 12.79
CA ALA A 192 8.93 -3.50 12.68
C ALA A 192 8.49 -2.90 14.01
N LEU A 193 8.12 -1.61 13.96
CA LEU A 193 7.48 -0.88 15.05
C LEU A 193 6.15 -0.30 14.57
N GLU A 194 5.06 -0.65 15.23
CA GLU A 194 3.73 -0.06 15.00
C GLU A 194 3.57 1.22 15.82
N LEU A 195 2.98 2.26 15.23
CA LEU A 195 2.52 3.44 15.94
C LEU A 195 1.05 3.25 16.34
N PRO A 196 0.72 3.16 17.63
CA PRO A 196 -0.67 3.04 18.07
C PRO A 196 -1.51 4.28 17.79
N PHE A 197 -0.85 5.43 17.63
CA PHE A 197 -1.49 6.70 17.28
C PHE A 197 -0.77 7.37 16.10
N ASN A 198 -1.54 7.87 15.14
CA ASN A 198 -0.97 8.61 14.00
C ASN A 198 -0.23 9.87 14.49
N ARG A 199 1.08 9.87 14.31
CA ARG A 199 1.96 11.00 14.58
C ARG A 199 2.84 11.29 13.36
N ASN A 200 3.22 12.54 13.18
CA ASN A 200 4.16 12.90 12.13
C ASN A 200 5.59 12.54 12.54
N VAL A 201 6.02 11.36 12.12
CA VAL A 201 7.37 10.82 12.39
C VAL A 201 8.45 11.44 11.49
N PHE A 202 8.07 12.09 10.40
CA PHE A 202 9.02 12.65 9.42
C PHE A 202 9.79 13.89 9.91
N ARG A 203 9.44 14.42 11.08
CA ARG A 203 10.14 15.53 11.73
C ARG A 203 11.09 15.11 12.84
N THR A 204 11.13 13.83 13.17
CA THR A 204 11.99 13.29 14.22
C THR A 204 13.44 13.22 13.76
N ILE A 205 14.37 13.35 14.71
CA ILE A 205 15.81 13.20 14.47
C ILE A 205 16.10 11.80 13.89
N PRO A 206 15.57 10.68 14.44
CA PRO A 206 15.76 9.35 13.86
C PRO A 206 15.37 9.25 12.39
N PHE A 207 14.31 9.95 11.94
CA PHE A 207 13.96 9.96 10.51
C PHE A 207 15.00 10.68 9.67
N HIS A 208 15.41 11.87 10.08
CA HIS A 208 16.43 12.66 9.36
C HIS A 208 17.75 11.92 9.26
N ASP A 209 18.12 11.23 10.32
CA ASP A 209 19.35 10.43 10.41
C ASP A 209 19.23 9.06 9.69
N GLY A 210 18.06 8.74 9.15
CA GLY A 210 17.83 7.51 8.37
C GLY A 210 17.83 6.24 9.23
N TRP A 211 17.37 6.32 10.49
CA TRP A 211 17.27 5.18 11.41
C TRP A 211 16.05 4.31 11.11
N PHE A 212 15.09 4.82 10.35
CA PHE A 212 13.92 4.04 9.93
C PHE A 212 13.35 4.52 8.59
N GLU A 213 12.52 3.65 8.02
CA GLU A 213 11.64 3.93 6.89
C GLU A 213 10.19 3.62 7.28
N VAL A 214 9.23 4.30 6.64
CA VAL A 214 7.81 3.91 6.76
C VAL A 214 7.55 2.79 5.76
N GLN A 215 7.18 1.61 6.26
CA GLN A 215 6.88 0.44 5.44
C GLN A 215 5.94 -0.50 6.19
N ASP A 216 4.91 -1.03 5.51
CA ASP A 216 4.00 -2.00 6.10
C ASP A 216 4.71 -3.28 6.57
N ALA A 217 4.21 -3.90 7.64
CA ALA A 217 4.82 -5.11 8.20
C ALA A 217 4.86 -6.27 7.18
N ALA A 218 3.78 -6.48 6.43
CA ALA A 218 3.74 -7.51 5.38
C ALA A 218 4.77 -7.24 4.27
N SER A 219 5.00 -5.97 3.89
CA SER A 219 6.06 -5.61 2.94
C SER A 219 7.46 -5.86 3.51
N GLN A 220 7.65 -5.76 4.84
CA GLN A 220 8.93 -6.07 5.50
C GLN A 220 9.24 -7.56 5.50
N VAL A 221 8.23 -8.43 5.62
CA VAL A 221 8.40 -9.90 5.52
C VAL A 221 9.13 -10.30 4.26
N VAL A 222 8.93 -9.61 3.15
CA VAL A 222 9.56 -9.94 1.85
C VAL A 222 11.08 -10.06 1.95
N ALA A 223 11.76 -9.10 2.56
CA ALA A 223 13.22 -9.11 2.65
C ALA A 223 13.74 -10.24 3.57
N HIS A 224 13.05 -10.53 4.66
CA HIS A 224 13.36 -11.68 5.53
C HIS A 224 13.12 -13.00 4.82
N TYR A 225 12.02 -13.11 4.07
CA TYR A 225 11.68 -14.31 3.29
C TYR A 225 12.73 -14.65 2.22
N MET A 226 13.44 -13.64 1.70
CA MET A 226 14.52 -13.84 0.73
C MET A 226 15.72 -14.61 1.29
N ASP A 227 15.90 -14.71 2.60
CA ASP A 227 17.05 -15.37 3.25
C ASP A 227 18.39 -14.86 2.67
N VAL A 228 18.55 -13.53 2.61
CA VAL A 228 19.79 -12.91 2.11
C VAL A 228 20.89 -12.97 3.15
N GLN A 229 22.13 -13.21 2.71
CA GLN A 229 23.30 -13.25 3.58
C GLN A 229 24.34 -12.21 3.14
N PRO A 230 25.16 -11.69 4.08
CA PRO A 230 26.29 -10.84 3.74
C PRO A 230 27.22 -11.49 2.72
N GLY A 231 27.60 -10.75 1.68
CA GLY A 231 28.47 -11.24 0.60
C GLY A 231 27.74 -11.74 -0.65
N MET A 232 26.43 -11.97 -0.58
CA MET A 232 25.63 -12.37 -1.74
C MET A 232 25.57 -11.31 -2.83
N ARG A 233 25.30 -11.75 -4.05
CA ARG A 233 24.88 -10.92 -5.16
C ARG A 233 23.35 -10.99 -5.31
N VAL A 234 22.70 -9.89 -5.03
CA VAL A 234 21.23 -9.77 -5.07
C VAL A 234 20.82 -8.85 -6.20
N VAL A 235 19.76 -9.21 -6.92
CA VAL A 235 19.11 -8.35 -7.91
C VAL A 235 17.66 -8.10 -7.46
N ASP A 236 17.29 -6.84 -7.33
CA ASP A 236 15.90 -6.39 -7.17
C ASP A 236 15.46 -5.80 -8.51
N ALA A 237 14.69 -6.57 -9.29
CA ALA A 237 14.40 -6.25 -10.68
C ALA A 237 13.15 -5.38 -10.88
N CYS A 238 12.42 -5.06 -9.79
CA CYS A 238 11.26 -4.17 -9.79
C CYS A 238 11.35 -3.21 -8.59
N ALA A 239 12.52 -2.58 -8.40
CA ALA A 239 12.91 -1.93 -7.16
C ALA A 239 12.05 -0.73 -6.74
N GLY A 240 11.34 -0.11 -7.68
CA GLY A 240 10.58 1.09 -7.39
C GLY A 240 11.42 2.18 -6.74
N ALA A 241 10.91 2.80 -5.67
CA ALA A 241 11.62 3.77 -4.86
C ALA A 241 12.49 3.14 -3.75
N GLY A 242 12.77 1.84 -3.81
CA GLY A 242 13.76 1.15 -3.01
C GLY A 242 13.31 0.67 -1.63
N GLY A 243 12.02 0.60 -1.34
CA GLY A 243 11.54 0.16 -0.03
C GLY A 243 12.11 -1.20 0.38
N LYS A 244 12.04 -2.20 -0.49
CA LYS A 244 12.57 -3.54 -0.28
C LYS A 244 14.10 -3.58 -0.45
N SER A 245 14.66 -2.91 -1.47
CA SER A 245 16.11 -2.83 -1.68
C SER A 245 16.86 -2.31 -0.44
N LEU A 246 16.35 -1.26 0.23
CA LEU A 246 16.94 -0.72 1.46
C LEU A 246 16.94 -1.74 2.60
N HIS A 247 15.88 -2.53 2.72
CA HIS A 247 15.77 -3.58 3.73
C HIS A 247 16.75 -4.73 3.44
N ILE A 248 16.84 -5.16 2.20
CA ILE A 248 17.80 -6.16 1.73
C ILE A 248 19.24 -5.71 2.04
N ALA A 249 19.59 -4.46 1.73
CA ALA A 249 20.92 -3.90 2.04
C ALA A 249 21.24 -3.95 3.54
N ALA A 250 20.24 -3.68 4.39
CA ALA A 250 20.38 -3.77 5.84
C ALA A 250 20.63 -5.21 6.30
N LEU A 251 19.85 -6.18 5.83
CA LEU A 251 20.03 -7.59 6.14
C LEU A 251 21.38 -8.12 5.62
N MET A 252 21.84 -7.65 4.46
CA MET A 252 23.17 -7.95 3.92
C MET A 252 24.32 -7.26 4.70
N LYS A 253 24.00 -6.40 5.68
CA LYS A 253 25.00 -5.62 6.45
C LYS A 253 25.95 -4.83 5.55
N ASN A 254 25.44 -4.27 4.45
CA ASN A 254 26.23 -3.58 3.41
C ASN A 254 27.39 -4.40 2.82
N LYS A 255 27.31 -5.73 2.83
CA LYS A 255 28.35 -6.61 2.26
C LYS A 255 27.79 -7.39 1.08
N GLY A 256 28.55 -7.43 -0.04
CA GLY A 256 28.14 -8.06 -1.28
C GLY A 256 27.79 -7.05 -2.37
N LYS A 257 26.82 -7.40 -3.23
CA LYS A 257 26.33 -6.52 -4.31
C LYS A 257 24.81 -6.57 -4.37
N LEU A 258 24.17 -5.41 -4.37
CA LEU A 258 22.72 -5.29 -4.56
C LEU A 258 22.45 -4.38 -5.77
N LEU A 259 21.99 -4.97 -6.87
CA LEU A 259 21.59 -4.26 -8.06
C LEU A 259 20.07 -4.04 -8.03
N ALA A 260 19.66 -2.78 -7.91
CA ALA A 260 18.26 -2.37 -7.91
C ALA A 260 17.87 -1.81 -9.29
N MET A 261 16.89 -2.42 -9.94
CA MET A 261 16.48 -2.08 -11.30
C MET A 261 15.00 -1.66 -11.35
N ASP A 262 14.69 -0.69 -12.19
CA ASP A 262 13.31 -0.25 -12.52
C ASP A 262 13.29 0.37 -13.91
N ASN A 263 12.14 0.38 -14.58
CA ASN A 263 11.94 1.04 -15.87
C ASN A 263 11.61 2.54 -15.78
N LYS A 264 11.55 3.09 -14.55
CA LYS A 264 11.26 4.50 -14.28
C LYS A 264 12.45 5.18 -13.60
N GLU A 265 13.16 6.02 -14.35
CA GLU A 265 14.35 6.72 -13.86
C GLU A 265 14.09 7.55 -12.59
N TRP A 266 12.93 8.22 -12.51
CA TRP A 266 12.59 9.04 -11.34
C TRP A 266 12.46 8.22 -10.04
N LYS A 267 12.04 6.95 -10.12
CA LYS A 267 11.99 6.05 -8.97
C LYS A 267 13.41 5.69 -8.51
N LEU A 268 14.31 5.42 -9.43
CA LEU A 268 15.72 5.13 -9.13
C LEU A 268 16.43 6.36 -8.52
N LYS A 269 16.13 7.57 -8.97
CA LYS A 269 16.62 8.81 -8.35
C LYS A 269 16.15 8.93 -6.89
N GLU A 270 14.89 8.62 -6.62
CA GLU A 270 14.37 8.60 -5.26
C GLU A 270 14.99 7.49 -4.41
N LEU A 271 15.20 6.29 -4.98
CA LEU A 271 15.91 5.19 -4.33
C LEU A 271 17.32 5.63 -3.91
N ASN A 272 18.09 6.26 -4.80
CA ASN A 272 19.44 6.73 -4.51
C ASN A 272 19.47 7.76 -3.35
N ARG A 273 18.50 8.69 -3.33
CA ARG A 273 18.34 9.65 -2.24
C ARG A 273 18.08 8.96 -0.90
N ARG A 274 17.20 7.98 -0.89
CA ARG A 274 16.86 7.19 0.31
C ARG A 274 18.03 6.30 0.74
N ALA A 275 18.75 5.69 -0.21
CA ALA A 275 19.93 4.86 0.06
C ALA A 275 21.04 5.68 0.74
N ALA A 276 21.31 6.89 0.26
CA ALA A 276 22.25 7.81 0.89
C ALA A 276 21.86 8.16 2.33
N ARG A 277 20.57 8.50 2.58
CA ARG A 277 20.05 8.76 3.93
C ARG A 277 20.18 7.53 4.83
N ALA A 278 19.86 6.34 4.32
CA ALA A 278 19.90 5.09 5.07
C ALA A 278 21.35 4.56 5.30
N GLY A 279 22.34 5.08 4.58
CA GLY A 279 23.69 4.55 4.60
C GLY A 279 23.83 3.21 3.86
N ALA A 280 22.95 2.90 2.93
CA ALA A 280 22.91 1.65 2.17
C ALA A 280 23.84 1.70 0.94
N GLY A 281 25.16 1.69 1.19
CA GLY A 281 26.19 1.89 0.17
C GLY A 281 26.38 0.72 -0.80
N VAL A 282 25.81 -0.47 -0.51
CA VAL A 282 25.90 -1.67 -1.36
C VAL A 282 24.97 -1.61 -2.57
N ILE A 283 24.03 -0.65 -2.59
CA ILE A 283 23.01 -0.53 -3.65
C ILE A 283 23.60 0.18 -4.87
N GLU A 284 23.55 -0.49 -6.01
CA GLU A 284 23.75 0.06 -7.34
C GLU A 284 22.42 0.15 -8.06
N THR A 285 22.10 1.26 -8.73
CA THR A 285 20.85 1.40 -9.49
C THR A 285 21.09 1.25 -10.98
N ARG A 286 20.13 0.61 -11.70
CA ARG A 286 20.19 0.46 -13.15
C ARG A 286 18.81 0.62 -13.77
N LEU A 287 18.71 1.49 -14.78
CA LEU A 287 17.51 1.62 -15.60
C LEU A 287 17.35 0.39 -16.51
N ILE A 288 16.14 -0.16 -16.55
CA ILE A 288 15.76 -1.18 -17.53
C ILE A 288 15.31 -0.44 -18.78
N ASP A 289 16.21 -0.33 -19.75
CA ASP A 289 16.00 0.32 -21.05
C ASP A 289 15.77 -0.68 -22.20
N SER A 290 16.17 -1.93 -21.99
CA SER A 290 16.03 -3.02 -22.96
C SER A 290 16.22 -4.39 -22.32
N SER A 291 15.77 -5.45 -22.98
CA SER A 291 15.96 -6.86 -22.54
C SER A 291 17.44 -7.30 -22.53
N LYS A 292 18.34 -6.55 -23.18
CA LYS A 292 19.79 -6.81 -23.13
C LYS A 292 20.36 -6.72 -21.72
N VAL A 293 19.70 -5.97 -20.81
CA VAL A 293 20.12 -5.85 -19.40
C VAL A 293 20.06 -7.20 -18.71
N PHE A 294 19.00 -7.98 -18.94
CA PHE A 294 18.82 -9.29 -18.29
C PHE A 294 19.85 -10.31 -18.78
N LYS A 295 20.11 -10.35 -20.09
CA LYS A 295 21.13 -11.24 -20.71
C LYS A 295 22.52 -10.99 -20.13
N ARG A 296 22.89 -9.73 -19.85
CA ARG A 296 24.19 -9.40 -19.24
C ARG A 296 24.30 -9.84 -17.76
N LEU A 297 23.18 -10.15 -17.14
CA LEU A 297 23.08 -10.59 -15.75
C LEU A 297 22.75 -12.07 -15.64
N GLU A 298 22.73 -12.80 -16.75
CA GLU A 298 22.42 -14.23 -16.80
C GLU A 298 23.26 -15.01 -15.79
N GLY A 299 22.62 -15.87 -15.02
CA GLY A 299 23.23 -16.74 -14.02
C GLY A 299 24.02 -16.02 -12.92
N SER A 300 23.74 -14.74 -12.65
CA SER A 300 24.59 -13.96 -11.74
C SER A 300 24.02 -13.73 -10.35
N ALA A 301 22.72 -13.89 -10.15
CA ALA A 301 22.06 -13.57 -8.88
C ALA A 301 21.97 -14.78 -7.94
N ASP A 302 22.50 -14.65 -6.73
CA ASP A 302 22.25 -15.59 -5.63
C ASP A 302 20.78 -15.50 -5.16
N ARG A 303 20.23 -14.27 -5.18
CA ARG A 303 18.83 -13.95 -4.91
C ARG A 303 18.32 -12.96 -5.96
N LEU A 304 17.18 -13.28 -6.55
CA LEU A 304 16.47 -12.41 -7.47
C LEU A 304 15.11 -12.05 -6.86
N LEU A 305 14.83 -10.78 -6.64
CA LEU A 305 13.52 -10.29 -6.23
C LEU A 305 12.74 -9.79 -7.44
N LEU A 306 11.54 -10.32 -7.61
CA LEU A 306 10.54 -9.90 -8.58
C LEU A 306 9.29 -9.39 -7.82
N ASP A 307 9.34 -8.15 -7.31
CA ASP A 307 8.19 -7.44 -6.73
C ASP A 307 7.38 -6.83 -7.86
N VAL A 308 6.61 -7.67 -8.55
CA VAL A 308 6.03 -7.35 -9.85
C VAL A 308 4.87 -6.35 -9.76
N PRO A 309 4.63 -5.56 -10.83
CA PRO A 309 3.43 -4.74 -10.91
C PRO A 309 2.18 -5.62 -10.83
N CYS A 310 1.25 -5.24 -9.97
CA CYS A 310 0.02 -5.98 -9.71
C CYS A 310 -1.16 -5.04 -9.46
N SER A 311 -2.34 -5.59 -9.30
CA SER A 311 -3.57 -4.82 -9.05
C SER A 311 -3.54 -3.98 -7.77
N GLY A 312 -2.70 -4.33 -6.80
CA GLY A 312 -2.66 -3.70 -5.49
C GLY A 312 -3.88 -3.99 -4.62
N THR A 313 -4.63 -5.05 -4.90
CA THR A 313 -5.83 -5.41 -4.14
C THR A 313 -5.53 -5.77 -2.67
N GLY A 314 -4.30 -6.13 -2.35
CA GLY A 314 -3.85 -6.35 -0.96
C GLY A 314 -3.59 -5.08 -0.16
N VAL A 315 -3.49 -3.92 -0.82
CA VAL A 315 -3.17 -2.62 -0.19
C VAL A 315 -4.32 -1.60 -0.28
N LEU A 316 -5.57 -2.05 -0.50
CA LEU A 316 -6.76 -1.19 -0.61
C LEU A 316 -6.97 -0.31 0.62
N ARG A 317 -6.51 -0.72 1.81
CA ARG A 317 -6.59 0.11 3.01
C ARG A 317 -5.77 1.40 2.91
N ARG A 318 -4.66 1.36 2.16
CA ARG A 318 -3.76 2.51 1.91
C ARG A 318 -4.19 3.31 0.69
N ASN A 319 -4.59 2.59 -0.36
CA ASN A 319 -4.94 3.14 -1.66
C ASN A 319 -6.39 2.78 -2.02
N PRO A 320 -7.39 3.32 -1.30
CA PRO A 320 -8.79 2.94 -1.52
C PRO A 320 -9.34 3.37 -2.88
N ASP A 321 -8.68 4.30 -3.57
CA ASP A 321 -8.99 4.71 -4.93
C ASP A 321 -8.72 3.64 -5.99
N ILE A 322 -7.91 2.63 -5.69
CA ILE A 322 -7.74 1.44 -6.54
C ILE A 322 -9.09 0.77 -6.81
N LYS A 323 -10.00 0.70 -5.82
CA LYS A 323 -11.36 0.15 -6.00
C LYS A 323 -12.10 0.76 -7.18
N TRP A 324 -11.85 2.03 -7.48
CA TRP A 324 -12.58 2.83 -8.46
C TRP A 324 -11.85 2.97 -9.79
N LYS A 325 -10.53 2.76 -9.79
CA LYS A 325 -9.66 2.91 -10.95
C LYS A 325 -9.35 1.60 -11.64
N LEU A 326 -9.25 0.53 -10.86
CA LEU A 326 -9.01 -0.81 -11.39
C LEU A 326 -10.21 -1.26 -12.24
N GLN A 327 -9.93 -1.79 -13.43
CA GLN A 327 -10.89 -2.42 -14.31
C GLN A 327 -10.44 -3.86 -14.59
N GLN A 328 -11.36 -4.70 -15.05
CA GLN A 328 -11.06 -6.10 -15.35
C GLN A 328 -9.95 -6.23 -16.41
N GLU A 329 -10.02 -5.41 -17.45
CA GLU A 329 -9.05 -5.40 -18.55
C GLU A 329 -7.63 -5.04 -18.08
N GLU A 330 -7.53 -4.13 -17.12
CA GLU A 330 -6.23 -3.77 -16.52
C GLU A 330 -5.68 -4.90 -15.66
N LEU A 331 -6.53 -5.61 -14.90
CA LEU A 331 -6.12 -6.80 -14.16
C LEU A 331 -5.61 -7.90 -15.11
N ASP A 332 -6.31 -8.14 -16.22
CA ASP A 332 -5.90 -9.14 -17.23
C ASP A 332 -4.58 -8.74 -17.89
N ARG A 333 -4.38 -7.46 -18.19
CA ARG A 333 -3.11 -6.92 -18.71
C ARG A 333 -1.96 -7.11 -17.70
N LEU A 334 -2.21 -6.85 -16.41
CA LEU A 334 -1.20 -7.03 -15.37
C LEU A 334 -0.76 -8.49 -15.24
N LYS A 335 -1.68 -9.44 -15.32
CA LYS A 335 -1.35 -10.87 -15.30
C LYS A 335 -0.43 -11.28 -16.46
N ILE A 336 -0.64 -10.72 -17.66
CA ILE A 336 0.25 -10.94 -18.81
C ILE A 336 1.66 -10.39 -18.52
N ILE A 337 1.75 -9.16 -18.01
CA ILE A 337 3.03 -8.53 -17.65
C ILE A 337 3.76 -9.35 -16.56
N GLN A 338 3.04 -9.88 -15.57
CA GLN A 338 3.61 -10.72 -14.52
C GLN A 338 4.22 -11.99 -15.09
N ALA A 339 3.53 -12.66 -16.02
CA ALA A 339 4.05 -13.83 -16.72
C ALA A 339 5.29 -13.50 -17.55
N GLU A 340 5.29 -12.40 -18.31
CA GLU A 340 6.43 -11.93 -19.09
C GLU A 340 7.65 -11.63 -18.20
N ILE A 341 7.43 -10.97 -17.04
CA ILE A 341 8.52 -10.69 -16.08
C ILE A 341 9.10 -12.00 -15.54
N LEU A 342 8.28 -12.97 -15.16
CA LEU A 342 8.75 -14.28 -14.71
C LEU A 342 9.60 -14.94 -15.79
N ASP A 343 9.10 -15.01 -17.02
CA ASP A 343 9.76 -15.69 -18.15
C ASP A 343 11.08 -15.01 -18.56
N GLU A 344 11.09 -13.67 -18.64
CA GLU A 344 12.28 -12.95 -19.12
C GLU A 344 13.35 -12.75 -18.04
N TYR A 345 12.94 -12.54 -16.76
CA TYR A 345 13.87 -12.13 -15.72
C TYR A 345 14.49 -13.31 -14.98
N CYS A 346 13.86 -14.50 -15.04
CA CYS A 346 14.33 -15.70 -14.35
C CYS A 346 15.78 -16.09 -14.73
N ILE A 347 16.21 -15.77 -15.95
CA ILE A 347 17.57 -16.08 -16.45
C ILE A 347 18.67 -15.48 -15.58
N MET A 348 18.40 -14.38 -14.86
CA MET A 348 19.37 -13.74 -13.96
C MET A 348 19.70 -14.59 -12.75
N THR A 349 18.83 -15.51 -12.35
CA THR A 349 19.06 -16.43 -11.23
C THR A 349 20.14 -17.43 -11.59
N LYS A 350 21.18 -17.57 -10.78
CA LYS A 350 22.19 -18.61 -10.98
C LYS A 350 21.65 -20.01 -10.65
N VAL A 351 22.28 -21.08 -11.13
CA VAL A 351 21.98 -22.45 -10.69
C VAL A 351 22.24 -22.57 -9.19
N GLY A 352 21.29 -23.09 -8.42
CA GLY A 352 21.27 -23.11 -6.94
C GLY A 352 20.89 -21.76 -6.32
N GLY A 353 20.67 -20.72 -7.12
CA GLY A 353 20.13 -19.45 -6.66
C GLY A 353 18.61 -19.48 -6.49
N LYS A 354 18.07 -18.50 -5.75
CA LYS A 354 16.63 -18.41 -5.47
C LYS A 354 16.03 -17.14 -6.07
N MET A 355 14.93 -17.30 -6.77
CA MET A 355 14.06 -16.22 -7.24
C MET A 355 12.87 -16.10 -6.31
N ILE A 356 12.55 -14.89 -5.89
CA ILE A 356 11.42 -14.59 -5.03
C ILE A 356 10.41 -13.76 -5.82
N TYR A 357 9.28 -14.37 -6.12
CA TYR A 357 8.13 -13.70 -6.76
C TYR A 357 7.23 -13.12 -5.70
N VAL A 358 6.84 -11.84 -5.85
CA VAL A 358 6.04 -11.11 -4.86
C VAL A 358 4.98 -10.26 -5.54
N THR A 359 3.77 -10.29 -4.98
CA THR A 359 2.70 -9.33 -5.31
C THR A 359 2.05 -8.78 -4.05
N CYS A 360 1.65 -7.52 -4.07
CA CYS A 360 0.75 -6.94 -3.08
C CYS A 360 -0.73 -7.13 -3.50
N SER A 361 -1.04 -8.31 -4.02
CA SER A 361 -2.39 -8.74 -4.40
C SER A 361 -2.89 -9.87 -3.51
N ILE A 362 -4.19 -9.85 -3.23
CA ILE A 362 -4.88 -10.94 -2.54
C ILE A 362 -5.47 -11.98 -3.51
N LEU A 363 -5.40 -11.72 -4.82
CA LEU A 363 -6.00 -12.57 -5.85
C LEU A 363 -5.05 -13.74 -6.19
N PRO A 364 -5.49 -15.00 -6.08
CA PRO A 364 -4.73 -16.16 -6.52
C PRO A 364 -4.25 -16.10 -7.98
N SER A 365 -5.04 -15.48 -8.85
CA SER A 365 -4.69 -15.29 -10.27
C SER A 365 -3.46 -14.40 -10.51
N GLU A 366 -3.07 -13.57 -9.54
CA GLU A 366 -1.83 -12.77 -9.56
C GLU A 366 -0.70 -13.39 -8.69
N GLY A 367 -0.97 -14.48 -8.00
CA GLY A 367 -0.05 -15.17 -7.09
C GLY A 367 0.20 -16.60 -7.50
N GLU A 368 -0.51 -17.51 -6.86
CA GLU A 368 -0.33 -18.95 -6.98
C GLU A 368 -0.45 -19.45 -8.42
N GLU A 369 -1.40 -18.92 -9.19
CA GLU A 369 -1.63 -19.34 -10.58
C GLU A 369 -0.48 -18.92 -11.50
N GLN A 370 0.10 -17.72 -11.30
CA GLN A 370 1.28 -17.26 -12.03
C GLN A 370 2.48 -18.17 -11.78
N VAL A 371 2.74 -18.51 -10.51
CA VAL A 371 3.86 -19.37 -10.13
C VAL A 371 3.64 -20.78 -10.65
N ALA A 372 2.44 -21.34 -10.54
CA ALA A 372 2.14 -22.68 -11.04
C ALA A 372 2.33 -22.78 -12.57
N ALA A 373 1.88 -21.77 -13.32
CA ALA A 373 2.08 -21.69 -14.76
C ALA A 373 3.56 -21.59 -15.13
N PHE A 374 4.33 -20.76 -14.43
CA PHE A 374 5.79 -20.63 -14.62
C PHE A 374 6.51 -21.96 -14.37
N ILE A 375 6.28 -22.62 -13.22
CA ILE A 375 6.94 -23.92 -12.89
C ILE A 375 6.61 -25.00 -13.91
N LYS A 376 5.37 -25.02 -14.41
CA LYS A 376 4.97 -25.97 -15.47
C LYS A 376 5.72 -25.75 -16.78
N LYS A 377 6.08 -24.50 -17.10
CA LYS A 377 6.78 -24.12 -18.32
C LYS A 377 8.30 -24.28 -18.23
N HIS A 378 8.87 -24.07 -17.06
CA HIS A 378 10.30 -23.98 -16.80
C HIS A 378 10.76 -25.12 -15.87
N SER A 379 11.09 -26.28 -16.45
CA SER A 379 11.52 -27.48 -15.71
C SER A 379 12.85 -27.32 -14.96
N GLU A 380 13.65 -26.32 -15.33
CA GLU A 380 14.89 -25.92 -14.66
C GLU A 380 14.65 -25.13 -13.35
N PHE A 381 13.39 -24.88 -12.99
CA PHE A 381 13.01 -24.22 -11.74
C PHE A 381 12.10 -25.11 -10.88
N LYS A 382 12.23 -24.98 -9.57
CA LYS A 382 11.45 -25.71 -8.58
C LYS A 382 10.89 -24.74 -7.53
N LEU A 383 9.59 -24.82 -7.27
CA LEU A 383 8.97 -24.11 -6.13
C LEU A 383 9.46 -24.75 -4.82
N LEU A 384 10.07 -23.97 -3.94
CA LEU A 384 10.53 -24.40 -2.63
C LEU A 384 9.50 -24.13 -1.54
N ASP A 385 8.92 -22.95 -1.55
CA ASP A 385 8.00 -22.47 -0.53
C ASP A 385 7.10 -21.36 -1.08
N GLN A 386 5.94 -21.17 -0.45
CA GLN A 386 5.05 -20.06 -0.74
C GLN A 386 4.34 -19.57 0.53
N LEU A 387 4.11 -18.28 0.61
CA LEU A 387 3.49 -17.63 1.75
C LEU A 387 2.43 -16.62 1.29
N ARG A 388 1.24 -16.70 1.87
CA ARG A 388 0.21 -15.67 1.70
C ARG A 388 -0.04 -14.98 3.04
N LEU A 389 0.18 -13.66 3.06
CA LEU A 389 -0.18 -12.79 4.17
C LEU A 389 -1.57 -12.25 3.92
N SER A 390 -2.48 -12.49 4.84
CA SER A 390 -3.90 -12.13 4.68
C SER A 390 -4.30 -11.00 5.63
N PRO A 391 -4.92 -9.92 5.12
CA PRO A 391 -5.23 -8.73 5.92
C PRO A 391 -6.13 -8.99 7.13
N ASP A 392 -6.96 -10.01 7.09
CA ASP A 392 -7.88 -10.38 8.16
C ASP A 392 -7.22 -11.23 9.26
N LYS A 393 -6.10 -11.88 8.95
CA LYS A 393 -5.35 -12.72 9.91
C LYS A 393 -4.23 -11.94 10.59
N GLU A 394 -3.34 -11.36 9.79
CA GLU A 394 -2.16 -10.63 10.29
C GLU A 394 -2.49 -9.18 10.67
N GLY A 395 -3.60 -8.61 10.15
CA GLY A 395 -4.01 -7.24 10.45
C GLY A 395 -3.24 -6.16 9.68
N TYR A 396 -2.41 -6.55 8.70
CA TYR A 396 -1.58 -5.69 7.84
C TYR A 396 -1.99 -5.81 6.38
N ASP A 397 -1.16 -5.35 5.44
CA ASP A 397 -1.45 -5.44 4.01
C ASP A 397 -1.41 -6.90 3.52
N GLY A 398 -2.12 -7.17 2.41
CA GLY A 398 -2.14 -8.49 1.79
C GLY A 398 -0.99 -8.66 0.81
N PHE A 399 -0.26 -9.78 0.93
CA PHE A 399 0.85 -10.13 0.04
C PHE A 399 0.82 -11.61 -0.33
N TYR A 400 1.37 -11.93 -1.49
CA TYR A 400 1.76 -13.27 -1.86
C TYR A 400 3.25 -13.29 -2.18
N LEU A 401 3.94 -14.32 -1.68
CA LEU A 401 5.36 -14.56 -1.87
C LEU A 401 5.57 -16.01 -2.30
N ALA A 402 6.49 -16.26 -3.24
CA ALA A 402 6.93 -17.60 -3.60
C ALA A 402 8.45 -17.62 -3.74
N MET A 403 9.08 -18.64 -3.18
CA MET A 403 10.51 -18.90 -3.30
C MET A 403 10.72 -20.02 -4.30
N ILE A 404 11.45 -19.73 -5.36
CA ILE A 404 11.66 -20.61 -6.52
C ILE A 404 13.17 -20.78 -6.71
N GLU A 405 13.67 -22.00 -6.73
CA GLU A 405 15.08 -22.30 -6.93
C GLU A 405 15.36 -22.67 -8.40
N ARG A 406 16.44 -22.16 -8.97
CA ARG A 406 16.97 -22.66 -10.23
C ARG A 406 17.82 -23.88 -9.99
N ILE A 407 17.41 -25.05 -10.51
CA ILE A 407 18.07 -26.36 -10.28
C ILE A 407 19.01 -26.79 -11.41
N SER A 408 18.90 -26.16 -12.61
CA SER A 408 19.80 -26.43 -13.75
C SER A 408 19.93 -25.23 -14.71
#